data_bafce72e3882c34f80e958fad58fe06f
#
_entry.id   bafce72e3882c34f80e958fad58fe06f
#
_cell.length_a   1.000
_cell.length_b   1.000
_cell.length_c   1.000
_cell.angle_alpha   90.00
_cell.angle_beta   90.00
_cell.angle_gamma   90.00
#
_symmetry.space_group_name_H-M   'P 1'
#
loop_
_entity.id
_entity.type
_entity.pdbx_description
1 polymer ?
#
loop_
_entity_poly.entity_id
_entity_poly.type
_entity_poly.pdbx_seq_one_letter_code
_entity_poly.pdbx_strand_id
1 'polypeptide(L)'
;MPTPESQPTDGVSVIMPILNEERHLAESVAAILRQEAPCPLEVVLALGPSTDGTDEVARRLRDADERVKLVTNPTGRTPDALNAAIAASSYDVIARVDGHGILSHGYLATALRALDATGAANVGGIMDAEGTTDFECAVAVAMKSKLGVGGAKFKLGGQAGPAETVYLGVFRRRWLDRVGGYDGRFTRAQDWEMNFRIRSAGGLVWFTPDLKVTYRPRGSFRTLARQYKQYGQWRRVVARRHKGSINARYLAPPAAVVAIAAGAVGGFVWRPLWLVPAAYVAAVAVGGTAISAGKAPGVRLRVPPVLATMHIAWGLGFLASRIRLDDDLPGREGAVVTE
;
A
#
# COMPACT_ATOMS: atom_id res chain seq x y z
N MET A 1 30.03 -14.43 -8.61
CA MET A 1 28.61 -14.78 -8.56
C MET A 1 28.11 -14.89 -9.97
N PRO A 2 27.46 -15.97 -10.40
CA PRO A 2 26.92 -16.05 -11.76
C PRO A 2 25.88 -14.95 -11.95
N THR A 3 25.97 -14.20 -13.02
CA THR A 3 24.97 -13.24 -13.49
C THR A 3 23.64 -14.01 -13.62
N PRO A 4 22.53 -13.52 -13.04
CA PRO A 4 21.26 -14.20 -13.26
C PRO A 4 20.94 -14.10 -14.76
N GLU A 5 20.81 -15.26 -15.42
CA GLU A 5 20.27 -15.33 -16.78
C GLU A 5 18.91 -14.63 -16.76
N SER A 6 18.82 -13.49 -17.43
CA SER A 6 17.57 -12.81 -17.69
C SER A 6 16.80 -13.66 -18.71
N GLN A 7 15.90 -14.52 -18.25
CA GLN A 7 14.92 -15.13 -19.16
C GLN A 7 14.07 -13.98 -19.75
N PRO A 8 13.90 -13.93 -21.07
CA PRO A 8 13.05 -12.91 -21.68
C PRO A 8 11.64 -13.03 -21.10
N THR A 9 11.06 -11.92 -20.69
CA THR A 9 9.70 -11.85 -20.15
C THR A 9 8.72 -12.20 -21.27
N ASP A 10 7.95 -13.25 -21.11
CA ASP A 10 6.96 -13.72 -22.10
C ASP A 10 5.70 -12.83 -22.14
N GLY A 11 5.45 -12.04 -21.10
CA GLY A 11 4.34 -11.09 -21.01
C GLY A 11 4.14 -10.55 -19.61
N VAL A 12 3.18 -9.64 -19.48
CA VAL A 12 2.75 -9.03 -18.20
C VAL A 12 1.27 -9.28 -17.97
N SER A 13 0.93 -9.86 -16.82
CA SER A 13 -0.44 -9.94 -16.34
C SER A 13 -0.69 -8.86 -15.30
N VAL A 14 -1.55 -7.89 -15.62
CA VAL A 14 -2.02 -6.90 -14.65
C VAL A 14 -3.20 -7.47 -13.89
N ILE A 15 -3.06 -7.61 -12.57
CA ILE A 15 -4.10 -8.15 -11.69
C ILE A 15 -4.78 -7.03 -10.89
N MET A 16 -6.10 -7.03 -10.87
CA MET A 16 -6.89 -5.98 -10.23
C MET A 16 -7.95 -6.57 -9.30
N PRO A 17 -7.87 -6.33 -7.98
CA PRO A 17 -8.96 -6.64 -7.05
C PRO A 17 -10.06 -5.58 -7.19
N ILE A 18 -11.27 -5.99 -7.57
CA ILE A 18 -12.38 -5.10 -7.89
C ILE A 18 -13.53 -5.30 -6.92
N LEU A 19 -13.97 -4.21 -6.28
CA LEU A 19 -15.16 -4.17 -5.42
C LEU A 19 -15.68 -2.73 -5.30
N ASN A 20 -16.89 -2.45 -5.83
CA ASN A 20 -17.52 -1.12 -5.82
C ASN A 20 -16.65 -0.03 -6.47
N GLU A 21 -16.23 -0.25 -7.71
CA GLU A 21 -15.35 0.63 -8.49
C GLU A 21 -16.03 1.17 -9.77
N GLU A 22 -17.36 1.20 -9.82
CA GLU A 22 -18.14 1.65 -11.00
C GLU A 22 -17.61 2.94 -11.62
N ARG A 23 -17.20 3.91 -10.77
CA ARG A 23 -16.78 5.25 -11.20
C ARG A 23 -15.38 5.31 -11.79
N HIS A 24 -14.49 4.39 -11.42
CA HIS A 24 -13.05 4.50 -11.68
C HIS A 24 -12.51 3.36 -12.56
N LEU A 25 -13.19 2.23 -12.58
CA LEU A 25 -12.70 1.01 -13.23
C LEU A 25 -12.37 1.21 -14.70
N ALA A 26 -13.27 1.87 -15.46
CA ALA A 26 -13.07 2.09 -16.89
C ALA A 26 -11.83 2.95 -17.18
N GLU A 27 -11.62 4.02 -16.43
CA GLU A 27 -10.46 4.90 -16.58
C GLU A 27 -9.16 4.17 -16.22
N SER A 28 -9.17 3.40 -15.12
CA SER A 28 -8.01 2.63 -14.67
C SER A 28 -7.61 1.56 -15.70
N VAL A 29 -8.55 0.77 -16.19
CA VAL A 29 -8.29 -0.26 -17.22
C VAL A 29 -7.81 0.39 -18.52
N ALA A 30 -8.43 1.47 -18.96
CA ALA A 30 -7.98 2.19 -20.16
C ALA A 30 -6.55 2.74 -20.01
N ALA A 31 -6.16 3.22 -18.82
CA ALA A 31 -4.79 3.66 -18.55
C ALA A 31 -3.78 2.50 -18.61
N ILE A 32 -4.18 1.30 -18.19
CA ILE A 32 -3.35 0.09 -18.27
C ILE A 32 -3.22 -0.36 -19.73
N LEU A 33 -4.31 -0.46 -20.46
CA LEU A 33 -4.33 -0.93 -21.86
C LEU A 33 -3.55 -0.01 -22.82
N ARG A 34 -3.36 1.26 -22.45
CA ARG A 34 -2.53 2.24 -23.18
C ARG A 34 -1.04 2.18 -22.78
N GLN A 35 -0.65 1.34 -21.82
CA GLN A 35 0.78 1.19 -21.49
C GLN A 35 1.55 0.58 -22.65
N GLU A 36 2.66 1.19 -23.01
CA GLU A 36 3.62 0.63 -23.93
C GLU A 36 4.46 -0.41 -23.20
N ALA A 37 4.12 -1.67 -23.34
CA ALA A 37 4.92 -2.79 -22.84
C ALA A 37 5.69 -3.42 -24.01
N PRO A 38 6.96 -3.81 -23.81
CA PRO A 38 7.76 -4.48 -24.86
C PRO A 38 7.37 -5.96 -25.09
N CYS A 39 6.30 -6.41 -24.47
CA CYS A 39 5.80 -7.79 -24.47
C CYS A 39 4.26 -7.80 -24.39
N PRO A 40 3.62 -8.95 -24.65
CA PRO A 40 2.18 -9.13 -24.48
C PRO A 40 1.66 -8.67 -23.10
N LEU A 41 0.47 -8.11 -23.07
CA LEU A 41 -0.20 -7.60 -21.87
C LEU A 41 -1.61 -8.19 -21.75
N GLU A 42 -1.98 -8.65 -20.56
CA GLU A 42 -3.35 -8.96 -20.19
C GLU A 42 -3.77 -8.24 -18.91
N VAL A 43 -5.07 -8.07 -18.70
CA VAL A 43 -5.66 -7.47 -17.50
C VAL A 43 -6.67 -8.45 -16.91
N VAL A 44 -6.43 -8.90 -15.68
CA VAL A 44 -7.31 -9.85 -14.98
C VAL A 44 -8.04 -9.12 -13.85
N LEU A 45 -9.35 -8.91 -14.03
CA LEU A 45 -10.24 -8.27 -13.07
C LEU A 45 -10.86 -9.32 -12.16
N ALA A 46 -10.50 -9.31 -10.87
CA ALA A 46 -11.09 -10.21 -9.87
C ALA A 46 -12.28 -9.53 -9.18
N LEU A 47 -13.49 -9.91 -9.61
CA LEU A 47 -14.74 -9.27 -9.22
C LEU A 47 -15.23 -9.79 -7.87
N GLY A 48 -15.31 -8.89 -6.87
CA GLY A 48 -15.99 -9.13 -5.61
C GLY A 48 -17.51 -8.91 -5.72
N PRO A 49 -18.30 -9.18 -4.64
CA PRO A 49 -19.74 -8.96 -4.61
C PRO A 49 -20.06 -7.47 -4.52
N SER A 50 -19.93 -6.77 -5.63
CA SER A 50 -20.22 -5.33 -5.75
C SER A 50 -21.72 -5.06 -5.64
N THR A 51 -22.08 -3.88 -5.09
CA THR A 51 -23.47 -3.43 -4.91
C THR A 51 -23.83 -2.25 -5.82
N ASP A 52 -22.89 -1.82 -6.65
CA ASP A 52 -23.04 -0.77 -7.67
C ASP A 52 -22.94 -1.36 -9.10
N GLY A 53 -22.82 -0.52 -10.13
CA GLY A 53 -22.71 -0.94 -11.54
C GLY A 53 -21.34 -1.51 -11.94
N THR A 54 -20.46 -1.85 -11.01
CA THR A 54 -19.10 -2.34 -11.28
C THR A 54 -19.07 -3.55 -12.22
N ASP A 55 -19.93 -4.53 -11.98
CA ASP A 55 -19.96 -5.78 -12.77
C ASP A 55 -20.36 -5.54 -14.22
N GLU A 56 -21.24 -4.57 -14.46
CA GLU A 56 -21.64 -4.17 -15.80
C GLU A 56 -20.50 -3.46 -16.53
N VAL A 57 -19.78 -2.58 -15.84
CA VAL A 57 -18.58 -1.93 -16.38
C VAL A 57 -17.52 -2.97 -16.73
N ALA A 58 -17.27 -3.94 -15.87
CA ALA A 58 -16.26 -4.99 -16.09
C ALA A 58 -16.61 -5.86 -17.31
N ARG A 59 -17.90 -6.26 -17.46
CA ARG A 59 -18.35 -7.02 -18.64
C ARG A 59 -18.16 -6.23 -19.93
N ARG A 60 -18.53 -4.96 -19.96
CA ARG A 60 -18.30 -4.10 -21.14
C ARG A 60 -16.82 -3.97 -21.50
N LEU A 61 -15.94 -3.87 -20.52
CA LEU A 61 -14.49 -3.79 -20.76
C LEU A 61 -13.94 -5.10 -21.37
N ARG A 62 -14.38 -6.25 -20.87
CA ARG A 62 -14.02 -7.58 -21.43
C ARG A 62 -14.52 -7.72 -22.88
N ASP A 63 -15.76 -7.30 -23.14
CA ASP A 63 -16.35 -7.45 -24.48
C ASP A 63 -15.73 -6.48 -25.51
N ALA A 64 -15.11 -5.38 -25.04
CA ALA A 64 -14.43 -4.39 -25.87
C ALA A 64 -12.95 -4.71 -26.15
N ASP A 65 -12.27 -5.50 -25.31
CA ASP A 65 -10.84 -5.78 -25.47
C ASP A 65 -10.51 -7.20 -24.97
N GLU A 66 -10.02 -8.06 -25.87
CA GLU A 66 -9.70 -9.48 -25.60
C GLU A 66 -8.61 -9.69 -24.54
N ARG A 67 -7.82 -8.66 -24.28
CA ARG A 67 -6.80 -8.68 -23.22
C ARG A 67 -7.41 -8.63 -21.82
N VAL A 68 -8.69 -8.28 -21.68
CA VAL A 68 -9.37 -8.17 -20.39
C VAL A 68 -10.06 -9.50 -20.05
N LYS A 69 -9.67 -10.07 -18.91
CA LYS A 69 -10.23 -11.31 -18.36
C LYS A 69 -10.98 -11.02 -17.06
N LEU A 70 -12.07 -11.74 -16.82
CA LEU A 70 -12.81 -11.65 -15.56
C LEU A 70 -12.66 -12.94 -14.77
N VAL A 71 -12.47 -12.80 -13.45
CA VAL A 71 -12.48 -13.93 -12.50
C VAL A 71 -13.30 -13.54 -11.28
N THR A 72 -13.97 -14.51 -10.68
CA THR A 72 -14.82 -14.27 -9.50
C THR A 72 -14.03 -14.28 -8.21
N ASN A 73 -14.39 -13.38 -7.28
CA ASN A 73 -13.90 -13.35 -5.90
C ASN A 73 -15.10 -13.30 -4.94
N PRO A 74 -15.73 -14.42 -4.61
CA PRO A 74 -16.97 -14.45 -3.82
C PRO A 74 -16.80 -13.92 -2.40
N THR A 75 -15.59 -13.87 -1.86
CA THR A 75 -15.33 -13.38 -0.50
C THR A 75 -15.32 -11.86 -0.38
N GLY A 76 -15.14 -11.14 -1.50
CA GLY A 76 -14.93 -9.69 -1.50
C GLY A 76 -13.63 -9.22 -0.85
N ARG A 77 -12.78 -10.13 -0.36
CA ARG A 77 -11.51 -9.76 0.28
C ARG A 77 -10.41 -9.55 -0.76
N THR A 78 -9.65 -8.48 -0.58
CA THR A 78 -8.56 -8.11 -1.50
C THR A 78 -7.50 -9.21 -1.69
N PRO A 79 -6.98 -9.90 -0.65
CA PRO A 79 -5.99 -10.95 -0.86
C PRO A 79 -6.54 -12.14 -1.65
N ASP A 80 -7.81 -12.50 -1.47
CA ASP A 80 -8.43 -13.59 -2.22
C ASP A 80 -8.63 -13.19 -3.69
N ALA A 81 -9.05 -11.95 -3.95
CA ALA A 81 -9.12 -11.40 -5.30
C ALA A 81 -7.77 -11.45 -6.01
N LEU A 82 -6.70 -11.01 -5.33
CA LEU A 82 -5.35 -11.04 -5.88
C LEU A 82 -4.89 -12.47 -6.18
N ASN A 83 -5.14 -13.41 -5.28
CA ASN A 83 -4.79 -14.82 -5.51
C ASN A 83 -5.59 -15.45 -6.66
N ALA A 84 -6.90 -15.15 -6.76
CA ALA A 84 -7.72 -15.60 -7.88
C ALA A 84 -7.22 -15.04 -9.22
N ALA A 85 -6.85 -13.74 -9.25
CA ALA A 85 -6.30 -13.12 -10.44
C ALA A 85 -4.91 -13.68 -10.80
N ILE A 86 -4.02 -13.95 -9.82
CA ILE A 86 -2.73 -14.61 -10.05
C ILE A 86 -2.94 -16.01 -10.66
N ALA A 87 -3.89 -16.78 -10.14
CA ALA A 87 -4.18 -18.13 -10.64
C ALA A 87 -4.73 -18.13 -12.07
N ALA A 88 -5.50 -17.10 -12.45
CA ALA A 88 -6.09 -16.97 -13.78
C ALA A 88 -5.17 -16.26 -14.79
N SER A 89 -4.05 -15.72 -14.36
CA SER A 89 -3.11 -14.98 -15.21
C SER A 89 -2.13 -15.91 -15.92
N SER A 90 -1.68 -15.51 -17.12
CA SER A 90 -0.92 -16.37 -18.04
C SER A 90 0.58 -16.11 -18.02
N TYR A 91 1.03 -14.90 -17.69
CA TYR A 91 2.42 -14.48 -17.90
C TYR A 91 3.29 -14.52 -16.64
N ASP A 92 4.61 -14.53 -16.84
CA ASP A 92 5.63 -14.66 -15.78
C ASP A 92 5.82 -13.38 -14.93
N VAL A 93 5.38 -12.23 -15.41
CA VAL A 93 5.40 -10.99 -14.65
C VAL A 93 3.99 -10.62 -14.27
N ILE A 94 3.79 -10.40 -12.97
CA ILE A 94 2.51 -10.02 -12.37
C ILE A 94 2.60 -8.57 -11.88
N ALA A 95 1.81 -7.67 -12.45
CA ALA A 95 1.68 -6.29 -12.00
C ALA A 95 0.36 -6.11 -11.24
N ARG A 96 0.41 -5.66 -9.98
CA ARG A 96 -0.80 -5.33 -9.25
C ARG A 96 -1.20 -3.89 -9.50
N VAL A 97 -2.48 -3.68 -9.77
CA VAL A 97 -3.12 -2.35 -9.81
C VAL A 97 -4.44 -2.41 -9.08
N ASP A 98 -4.74 -1.42 -8.23
CA ASP A 98 -6.05 -1.33 -7.58
C ASP A 98 -7.10 -0.73 -8.55
N GLY A 99 -8.39 -1.02 -8.36
CA GLY A 99 -9.48 -0.66 -9.29
C GLY A 99 -9.62 0.83 -9.62
N HIS A 100 -9.02 1.70 -8.82
CA HIS A 100 -8.94 3.16 -9.02
C HIS A 100 -7.50 3.67 -9.18
N GLY A 101 -6.54 2.78 -9.45
CA GLY A 101 -5.14 3.12 -9.63
C GLY A 101 -4.86 3.63 -11.05
N ILE A 102 -4.22 4.77 -11.18
CA ILE A 102 -3.78 5.33 -12.46
C ILE A 102 -2.26 5.23 -12.54
N LEU A 103 -1.78 4.37 -13.43
CA LEU A 103 -0.35 4.21 -13.69
C LEU A 103 0.20 5.41 -14.47
N SER A 104 1.39 5.86 -14.13
CA SER A 104 2.11 6.85 -14.96
C SER A 104 2.45 6.26 -16.34
N HIS A 105 2.67 7.14 -17.32
CA HIS A 105 3.11 6.72 -18.66
C HIS A 105 4.41 5.92 -18.59
N GLY A 106 4.50 4.82 -19.36
CA GLY A 106 5.68 3.95 -19.41
C GLY A 106 5.96 3.16 -18.12
N TYR A 107 4.99 3.07 -17.20
CA TYR A 107 5.12 2.37 -15.92
C TYR A 107 5.56 0.92 -16.10
N LEU A 108 4.85 0.15 -16.94
CA LEU A 108 5.16 -1.28 -17.14
C LEU A 108 6.55 -1.47 -17.77
N ALA A 109 6.87 -0.72 -18.82
CA ALA A 109 8.19 -0.79 -19.45
C ALA A 109 9.33 -0.45 -18.47
N THR A 110 9.13 0.55 -17.61
CA THR A 110 10.11 0.93 -16.58
C THR A 110 10.24 -0.14 -15.50
N ALA A 111 9.11 -0.75 -15.08
CA ALA A 111 9.13 -1.82 -14.10
C ALA A 111 9.85 -3.08 -14.62
N LEU A 112 9.62 -3.45 -15.87
CA LEU A 112 10.30 -4.59 -16.52
C LEU A 112 11.80 -4.37 -16.58
N ARG A 113 12.24 -3.19 -17.06
CA ARG A 113 13.68 -2.84 -17.07
C ARG A 113 14.29 -2.92 -15.67
N ALA A 114 13.59 -2.44 -14.65
CA ALA A 114 14.08 -2.49 -13.27
C ALA A 114 14.15 -3.92 -12.74
N LEU A 115 13.16 -4.79 -13.03
CA LEU A 115 13.20 -6.22 -12.70
C LEU A 115 14.41 -6.91 -13.31
N ASP A 116 14.71 -6.63 -14.58
CA ASP A 116 15.82 -7.24 -15.30
C ASP A 116 17.18 -6.74 -14.82
N ALA A 117 17.31 -5.42 -14.67
CA ALA A 117 18.57 -4.82 -14.25
C ALA A 117 18.99 -5.18 -12.82
N THR A 118 18.00 -5.46 -11.94
CA THR A 118 18.27 -5.70 -10.50
C THR A 118 18.15 -7.15 -10.07
N GLY A 119 17.52 -8.00 -10.89
CA GLY A 119 17.15 -9.36 -10.49
C GLY A 119 16.09 -9.40 -9.37
N ALA A 120 15.39 -8.30 -9.14
CA ALA A 120 14.43 -8.17 -8.04
C ALA A 120 13.26 -9.17 -8.19
N ALA A 121 12.76 -9.60 -7.04
CA ALA A 121 11.54 -10.39 -6.92
C ALA A 121 10.28 -9.53 -7.12
N ASN A 122 10.35 -8.28 -6.66
CA ASN A 122 9.29 -7.29 -6.71
C ASN A 122 9.89 -5.90 -6.90
N VAL A 123 9.35 -5.13 -7.82
CA VAL A 123 9.68 -3.74 -8.06
C VAL A 123 8.44 -2.87 -7.89
N GLY A 124 8.58 -1.71 -7.31
CA GLY A 124 7.50 -0.74 -7.23
C GLY A 124 8.01 0.65 -6.88
N GLY A 125 7.11 1.61 -6.83
CA GLY A 125 7.50 3.00 -6.77
C GLY A 125 6.75 3.83 -5.74
N ILE A 126 6.43 5.04 -6.15
CA ILE A 126 5.83 6.07 -5.31
C ILE A 126 4.30 5.97 -5.34
N MET A 127 3.69 5.95 -4.17
CA MET A 127 2.29 6.29 -3.96
C MET A 127 2.15 7.81 -3.97
N ASP A 128 1.91 8.38 -5.14
CA ASP A 128 1.87 9.82 -5.33
C ASP A 128 0.52 10.40 -4.88
N ALA A 129 0.48 10.85 -3.63
CA ALA A 129 -0.73 11.39 -3.04
C ALA A 129 -1.07 12.76 -3.65
N GLU A 130 -2.23 12.86 -4.28
CA GLU A 130 -2.76 14.09 -4.89
C GLU A 130 -4.15 14.38 -4.37
N GLY A 131 -4.35 15.58 -3.83
CA GLY A 131 -5.64 16.06 -3.36
C GLY A 131 -6.29 17.04 -4.33
N THR A 132 -7.62 17.05 -4.36
CA THR A 132 -8.44 18.01 -5.13
C THR A 132 -9.05 19.09 -4.25
N THR A 133 -9.24 18.81 -2.95
CA THR A 133 -9.73 19.76 -1.97
C THR A 133 -8.59 20.21 -1.03
N ASP A 134 -8.76 21.31 -0.33
CA ASP A 134 -7.78 21.77 0.67
C ASP A 134 -7.45 20.71 1.73
N PHE A 135 -8.46 19.92 2.14
CA PHE A 135 -8.26 18.85 3.10
C PHE A 135 -7.42 17.72 2.52
N GLU A 136 -7.75 17.25 1.34
CA GLU A 136 -6.99 16.20 0.64
C GLU A 136 -5.57 16.65 0.32
N CYS A 137 -5.39 17.91 -0.11
CA CYS A 137 -4.06 18.52 -0.29
C CYS A 137 -3.26 18.54 1.02
N ALA A 138 -3.89 18.85 2.15
CA ALA A 138 -3.22 18.80 3.46
C ALA A 138 -2.82 17.38 3.86
N VAL A 139 -3.68 16.38 3.58
CA VAL A 139 -3.34 14.97 3.77
C VAL A 139 -2.20 14.54 2.85
N ALA A 140 -2.20 14.96 1.58
CA ALA A 140 -1.13 14.69 0.63
C ALA A 140 0.21 15.26 1.10
N VAL A 141 0.24 16.52 1.58
CA VAL A 141 1.44 17.14 2.18
C VAL A 141 1.94 16.33 3.37
N ALA A 142 1.06 15.95 4.29
CA ALA A 142 1.43 15.14 5.45
C ALA A 142 1.98 13.76 5.03
N MET A 143 1.34 13.09 4.06
CA MET A 143 1.75 11.76 3.56
C MET A 143 3.09 11.78 2.82
N LYS A 144 3.48 12.92 2.24
CA LYS A 144 4.77 13.14 1.55
C LYS A 144 5.85 13.69 2.50
N SER A 145 5.63 13.71 3.80
CA SER A 145 6.58 14.22 4.79
C SER A 145 7.11 13.13 5.73
N LYS A 146 8.37 13.26 6.17
CA LYS A 146 8.94 12.39 7.21
C LYS A 146 8.16 12.50 8.53
N LEU A 147 7.60 13.66 8.81
CA LEU A 147 6.81 13.90 10.01
C LEU A 147 5.51 13.06 9.99
N GLY A 148 4.86 12.92 8.84
CA GLY A 148 3.61 12.18 8.71
C GLY A 148 3.77 10.65 8.57
N VAL A 149 4.88 10.18 7.94
CA VAL A 149 5.02 8.76 7.56
C VAL A 149 6.37 8.14 7.92
N GLY A 150 7.24 8.86 8.63
CA GLY A 150 8.59 8.40 8.98
C GLY A 150 9.45 8.20 7.73
N GLY A 151 10.09 7.05 7.61
CA GLY A 151 11.03 6.72 6.53
C GLY A 151 10.46 5.84 5.41
N ALA A 152 9.17 5.88 5.12
CA ALA A 152 8.55 5.04 4.09
C ALA A 152 8.92 5.52 2.67
N LYS A 153 9.90 4.87 2.02
CA LYS A 153 10.39 5.24 0.68
C LYS A 153 9.27 5.40 -0.35
N PHE A 154 8.32 4.48 -0.38
CA PHE A 154 7.19 4.52 -1.33
C PHE A 154 6.24 5.71 -1.14
N LYS A 155 6.39 6.50 -0.08
CA LYS A 155 5.62 7.74 0.16
C LYS A 155 6.48 8.99 0.02
N LEU A 156 7.74 8.90 0.42
CA LEU A 156 8.65 10.04 0.43
C LEU A 156 9.43 10.20 -0.87
N GLY A 157 9.56 9.13 -1.64
CA GLY A 157 10.52 9.08 -2.74
C GLY A 157 11.95 8.84 -2.23
N GLY A 158 12.91 9.29 -3.02
CA GLY A 158 14.33 9.14 -2.74
C GLY A 158 15.04 8.29 -3.79
N GLN A 159 16.27 7.86 -3.51
CA GLN A 159 17.07 7.06 -4.44
C GLN A 159 16.50 5.64 -4.60
N ALA A 160 16.60 5.12 -5.84
CA ALA A 160 16.31 3.72 -6.13
C ALA A 160 17.18 2.80 -5.27
N GLY A 161 16.64 1.64 -4.90
CA GLY A 161 17.38 0.69 -4.09
C GLY A 161 16.49 -0.28 -3.32
N PRO A 162 17.10 -1.19 -2.55
CA PRO A 162 16.37 -2.14 -1.71
C PRO A 162 15.39 -1.44 -0.76
N ALA A 163 14.21 -2.04 -0.58
CA ALA A 163 13.16 -1.52 0.28
C ALA A 163 12.48 -2.62 1.09
N GLU A 164 11.88 -2.25 2.23
CA GLU A 164 11.05 -3.18 3.02
C GLU A 164 9.77 -3.56 2.31
N THR A 165 9.19 -2.60 1.59
CA THR A 165 7.96 -2.73 0.81
C THR A 165 7.89 -1.63 -0.23
N VAL A 166 7.10 -1.86 -1.26
CA VAL A 166 6.78 -0.90 -2.32
C VAL A 166 5.26 -0.76 -2.45
N TYR A 167 4.81 0.27 -3.15
CA TYR A 167 3.40 0.45 -3.46
C TYR A 167 3.09 -0.22 -4.79
N LEU A 168 2.00 -0.99 -4.85
CA LEU A 168 1.54 -1.75 -6.03
C LEU A 168 2.72 -2.42 -6.77
N GLY A 169 3.15 -3.58 -6.31
CA GLY A 169 4.32 -4.26 -6.83
C GLY A 169 4.14 -4.83 -8.23
N VAL A 170 5.27 -4.92 -8.96
CA VAL A 170 5.43 -5.71 -10.17
C VAL A 170 6.38 -6.86 -9.83
N PHE A 171 5.85 -8.06 -9.87
CA PHE A 171 6.47 -9.26 -9.32
C PHE A 171 6.91 -10.21 -10.43
N ARG A 172 8.00 -10.93 -10.22
CA ARG A 172 8.24 -12.18 -10.94
C ARG A 172 7.36 -13.27 -10.32
N ARG A 173 6.48 -13.90 -11.10
CA ARG A 173 5.52 -14.94 -10.69
C ARG A 173 6.15 -16.00 -9.79
N ARG A 174 7.34 -16.50 -10.17
CA ARG A 174 8.07 -17.50 -9.37
C ARG A 174 8.24 -17.16 -7.89
N TRP A 175 8.31 -15.88 -7.55
CA TRP A 175 8.40 -15.45 -6.15
C TRP A 175 7.06 -15.45 -5.43
N LEU A 176 5.97 -15.13 -6.14
CA LEU A 176 4.62 -15.28 -5.59
C LEU A 176 4.31 -16.75 -5.33
N ASP A 177 4.65 -17.63 -6.27
CA ASP A 177 4.48 -19.08 -6.14
C ASP A 177 5.33 -19.63 -4.98
N ARG A 178 6.61 -19.23 -4.91
CA ARG A 178 7.53 -19.64 -3.84
C ARG A 178 7.05 -19.31 -2.43
N VAL A 179 6.39 -18.15 -2.25
CA VAL A 179 5.88 -17.74 -0.94
C VAL A 179 4.39 -18.06 -0.74
N GLY A 180 3.74 -18.71 -1.70
CA GLY A 180 2.35 -19.17 -1.61
C GLY A 180 1.30 -18.07 -1.81
N GLY A 181 1.61 -17.00 -2.54
CA GLY A 181 0.66 -15.92 -2.83
C GLY A 181 0.36 -15.02 -1.62
N TYR A 182 -0.74 -14.27 -1.68
CA TYR A 182 -1.21 -13.42 -0.58
C TYR A 182 -1.88 -14.26 0.51
N ASP A 183 -1.55 -13.99 1.78
CA ASP A 183 -2.23 -14.63 2.91
C ASP A 183 -3.65 -14.03 3.09
N GLY A 184 -4.68 -14.83 2.85
CA GLY A 184 -6.08 -14.44 2.93
C GLY A 184 -6.53 -13.89 4.28
N ARG A 185 -5.78 -14.17 5.35
CA ARG A 185 -6.05 -13.66 6.69
C ARG A 185 -5.73 -12.17 6.86
N PHE A 186 -4.87 -11.60 5.99
CA PHE A 186 -4.48 -10.19 6.04
C PHE A 186 -5.37 -9.33 5.14
N THR A 187 -6.52 -8.89 5.63
CA THR A 187 -7.41 -7.97 4.89
C THR A 187 -6.85 -6.55 4.76
N ARG A 188 -5.80 -6.22 5.51
CA ARG A 188 -4.98 -5.01 5.40
C ARG A 188 -3.51 -5.36 5.64
N ALA A 189 -2.61 -4.49 5.20
CA ALA A 189 -1.15 -4.69 5.25
C ALA A 189 -0.66 -5.92 4.45
N GLN A 190 -1.48 -6.47 3.58
CA GLN A 190 -1.18 -7.64 2.75
C GLN A 190 0.09 -7.44 1.90
N ASP A 191 0.31 -6.24 1.35
CA ASP A 191 1.52 -5.95 0.55
C ASP A 191 2.78 -5.97 1.40
N TRP A 192 2.70 -5.37 2.58
CA TRP A 192 3.83 -5.37 3.49
C TRP A 192 4.16 -6.79 3.96
N GLU A 193 3.14 -7.58 4.26
CA GLU A 193 3.25 -8.97 4.69
C GLU A 193 3.86 -9.84 3.57
N MET A 194 3.35 -9.73 2.35
CA MET A 194 3.88 -10.40 1.17
C MET A 194 5.36 -10.04 0.95
N ASN A 195 5.68 -8.76 0.94
CA ASN A 195 7.07 -8.29 0.77
C ASN A 195 7.98 -8.77 1.90
N PHE A 196 7.47 -8.92 3.12
CA PHE A 196 8.23 -9.50 4.23
C PHE A 196 8.57 -10.97 3.95
N ARG A 197 7.59 -11.81 3.51
CA ARG A 197 7.84 -13.22 3.16
C ARG A 197 8.79 -13.35 1.97
N ILE A 198 8.66 -12.55 0.93
CA ILE A 198 9.58 -12.52 -0.22
C ILE A 198 11.01 -12.25 0.27
N ARG A 199 11.23 -11.21 1.08
CA ARG A 199 12.57 -10.89 1.61
C ARG A 199 13.10 -11.99 2.54
N SER A 200 12.26 -12.58 3.37
CA SER A 200 12.64 -13.68 4.27
C SER A 200 13.02 -14.95 3.48
N ALA A 201 12.48 -15.13 2.27
CA ALA A 201 12.84 -16.20 1.35
C ALA A 201 14.08 -15.87 0.47
N GLY A 202 14.74 -14.74 0.72
CA GLY A 202 15.93 -14.29 -0.02
C GLY A 202 15.64 -13.45 -1.27
N GLY A 203 14.36 -13.08 -1.52
CA GLY A 203 13.97 -12.22 -2.65
C GLY A 203 14.29 -10.74 -2.40
N LEU A 204 14.70 -10.04 -3.45
CA LEU A 204 14.95 -8.60 -3.42
C LEU A 204 13.66 -7.82 -3.71
N VAL A 205 13.27 -6.93 -2.82
CA VAL A 205 12.22 -5.92 -3.08
C VAL A 205 12.91 -4.60 -3.40
N TRP A 206 12.61 -4.04 -4.56
CA TRP A 206 13.30 -2.87 -5.11
C TRP A 206 12.36 -1.68 -5.28
N PHE A 207 12.75 -0.55 -4.76
CA PHE A 207 12.06 0.73 -4.96
C PHE A 207 12.75 1.53 -6.06
N THR A 208 11.96 2.12 -6.97
CA THR A 208 12.42 3.16 -7.89
C THR A 208 11.46 4.34 -7.92
N PRO A 209 11.98 5.60 -7.88
CA PRO A 209 11.13 6.79 -7.96
C PRO A 209 10.51 7.02 -9.34
N ASP A 210 10.98 6.29 -10.36
CA ASP A 210 10.48 6.40 -11.74
C ASP A 210 9.09 5.78 -11.91
N LEU A 211 8.70 4.89 -11.00
CA LEU A 211 7.37 4.31 -10.96
C LEU A 211 6.47 5.14 -10.05
N LYS A 212 5.40 5.72 -10.61
CA LYS A 212 4.44 6.52 -9.87
C LYS A 212 3.03 6.05 -10.12
N VAL A 213 2.25 5.99 -9.05
CA VAL A 213 0.81 5.73 -9.11
C VAL A 213 0.09 6.82 -8.34
N THR A 214 -0.83 7.50 -8.99
CA THR A 214 -1.65 8.52 -8.35
C THR A 214 -2.55 7.89 -7.29
N TYR A 215 -2.52 8.46 -6.09
CA TYR A 215 -3.33 8.06 -4.96
C TYR A 215 -4.20 9.22 -4.48
N ARG A 216 -5.50 9.01 -4.36
CA ARG A 216 -6.44 10.01 -3.82
C ARG A 216 -6.57 9.85 -2.30
N PRO A 217 -6.14 10.85 -1.50
CA PRO A 217 -6.26 10.81 -0.04
C PRO A 217 -7.71 10.81 0.45
N ARG A 218 -7.90 10.52 1.72
CA ARG A 218 -9.24 10.60 2.36
C ARG A 218 -9.69 12.05 2.50
N GLY A 219 -10.96 12.31 2.19
CA GLY A 219 -11.53 13.67 2.14
C GLY A 219 -12.06 14.22 3.48
N SER A 220 -11.88 13.49 4.61
CA SER A 220 -12.34 13.98 5.92
C SER A 220 -11.51 13.44 7.09
N PHE A 221 -11.51 14.17 8.22
CA PHE A 221 -10.86 13.71 9.46
C PHE A 221 -11.36 12.33 9.92
N ARG A 222 -12.67 12.10 9.83
CA ARG A 222 -13.28 10.81 10.24
C ARG A 222 -12.75 9.63 9.43
N THR A 223 -12.70 9.78 8.11
CA THR A 223 -12.22 8.72 7.20
C THR A 223 -10.71 8.54 7.30
N LEU A 224 -9.96 9.63 7.47
CA LEU A 224 -8.52 9.62 7.71
C LEU A 224 -8.17 8.91 9.04
N ALA A 225 -8.85 9.28 10.14
CA ALA A 225 -8.64 8.64 11.44
C ALA A 225 -8.95 7.15 11.40
N ARG A 226 -10.04 6.75 10.74
CA ARG A 226 -10.39 5.34 10.55
C ARG A 226 -9.29 4.59 9.79
N GLN A 227 -8.78 5.16 8.70
CA GLN A 227 -7.72 4.56 7.89
C GLN A 227 -6.43 4.39 8.70
N TYR A 228 -5.97 5.43 9.40
CA TYR A 228 -4.73 5.35 10.18
C TYR A 228 -4.86 4.46 11.41
N LYS A 229 -6.04 4.43 12.06
CA LYS A 229 -6.33 3.45 13.11
C LYS A 229 -6.21 2.01 12.60
N GLN A 230 -6.76 1.72 11.43
CA GLN A 230 -6.61 0.40 10.79
C GLN A 230 -5.14 0.09 10.46
N TYR A 231 -4.38 1.05 9.97
CA TYR A 231 -2.94 0.85 9.72
C TYR A 231 -2.19 0.46 10.99
N GLY A 232 -2.45 1.13 12.11
CA GLY A 232 -1.88 0.78 13.41
C GLY A 232 -2.29 -0.62 13.88
N GLN A 233 -3.59 -0.93 13.81
CA GLN A 233 -4.14 -2.24 14.21
C GLN A 233 -3.47 -3.38 13.44
N TRP A 234 -3.46 -3.30 12.12
CA TRP A 234 -2.89 -4.33 11.26
C TRP A 234 -1.36 -4.40 11.35
N ARG A 235 -0.70 -3.28 11.61
CA ARG A 235 0.75 -3.30 11.88
C ARG A 235 1.08 -4.13 13.12
N ARG A 236 0.25 -4.05 14.16
CA ARG A 236 0.41 -4.89 15.36
C ARG A 236 0.15 -6.38 15.05
N VAL A 237 -0.82 -6.69 14.20
CA VAL A 237 -1.08 -8.07 13.73
C VAL A 237 0.16 -8.63 13.03
N VAL A 238 0.71 -7.90 12.07
CA VAL A 238 1.95 -8.27 11.38
C VAL A 238 3.09 -8.49 12.37
N ALA A 239 3.24 -7.60 13.35
CA ALA A 239 4.30 -7.70 14.35
C ALA A 239 4.20 -8.94 15.23
N ARG A 240 2.97 -9.38 15.55
CA ARG A 240 2.73 -10.61 16.31
C ARG A 240 3.01 -11.87 15.48
N ARG A 241 2.68 -11.83 14.19
CA ARG A 241 2.86 -12.97 13.29
C ARG A 241 4.32 -13.14 12.86
N HIS A 242 5.00 -12.04 12.57
CA HIS A 242 6.33 -12.02 12.00
C HIS A 242 7.34 -11.36 12.96
N LYS A 243 8.09 -12.16 13.71
CA LYS A 243 9.14 -11.67 14.61
C LYS A 243 10.19 -10.90 13.81
N GLY A 244 10.72 -9.80 14.37
CA GLY A 244 11.70 -8.95 13.69
C GLY A 244 11.11 -7.99 12.64
N SER A 245 9.79 -7.96 12.46
CA SER A 245 9.11 -7.08 11.49
C SER A 245 8.91 -5.65 11.99
N ILE A 246 9.17 -5.35 13.26
CA ILE A 246 9.06 -4.02 13.85
C ILE A 246 10.40 -3.31 13.79
N ASN A 247 10.38 -2.04 13.42
CA ASN A 247 11.49 -1.10 13.61
C ASN A 247 11.02 0.14 14.40
N ALA A 248 11.95 0.97 14.84
CA ALA A 248 11.69 2.11 15.73
C ALA A 248 10.62 3.09 15.19
N ARG A 249 10.54 3.28 13.87
CA ARG A 249 9.54 4.18 13.28
C ARG A 249 8.09 3.76 13.54
N TYR A 250 7.83 2.46 13.70
CA TYR A 250 6.49 1.94 14.00
C TYR A 250 6.12 2.08 15.48
N LEU A 251 7.11 2.30 16.34
CA LEU A 251 6.88 2.49 17.77
C LEU A 251 6.70 3.98 18.15
N ALA A 252 7.10 4.91 17.28
CA ALA A 252 6.99 6.34 17.56
C ALA A 252 5.53 6.82 17.82
N PRO A 253 4.51 6.50 16.98
CA PRO A 253 3.14 6.92 17.24
C PRO A 253 2.53 6.31 18.52
N PRO A 254 2.63 5.01 18.84
CA PRO A 254 2.12 4.48 20.09
C PRO A 254 2.85 5.03 21.32
N ALA A 255 4.17 5.25 21.25
CA ALA A 255 4.93 5.89 22.31
C ALA A 255 4.47 7.34 22.55
N ALA A 256 4.24 8.10 21.48
CA ALA A 256 3.69 9.45 21.57
C ALA A 256 2.32 9.47 22.27
N VAL A 257 1.41 8.56 21.91
CA VAL A 257 0.09 8.44 22.54
C VAL A 257 0.22 8.15 24.04
N VAL A 258 1.09 7.20 24.42
CA VAL A 258 1.32 6.87 25.82
C VAL A 258 1.92 8.06 26.58
N ALA A 259 2.93 8.72 26.02
CA ALA A 259 3.58 9.87 26.64
C ALA A 259 2.59 11.05 26.83
N ILE A 260 1.79 11.36 25.81
CA ILE A 260 0.76 12.42 25.89
C ILE A 260 -0.25 12.09 26.99
N ALA A 261 -0.77 10.86 27.04
CA ALA A 261 -1.73 10.44 28.04
C ALA A 261 -1.13 10.49 29.46
N ALA A 262 0.07 9.95 29.64
CA ALA A 262 0.79 9.97 30.92
C ALA A 262 1.10 11.39 31.36
N GLY A 263 1.55 12.26 30.46
CA GLY A 263 1.81 13.67 30.76
C GLY A 263 0.55 14.43 31.13
N ALA A 264 -0.56 14.20 30.43
CA ALA A 264 -1.84 14.84 30.72
C ALA A 264 -2.39 14.40 32.09
N VAL A 265 -2.38 13.10 32.40
CA VAL A 265 -2.86 12.59 33.70
C VAL A 265 -1.91 12.98 34.83
N GLY A 266 -0.59 12.77 34.65
CA GLY A 266 0.40 13.09 35.65
C GLY A 266 0.51 14.59 35.97
N GLY A 267 0.17 15.44 35.01
CA GLY A 267 0.15 16.90 35.17
C GLY A 267 -0.84 17.42 36.23
N PHE A 268 -1.85 16.62 36.59
CA PHE A 268 -2.73 16.93 37.73
C PHE A 268 -2.02 16.75 39.08
N VAL A 269 -1.01 15.85 39.13
CA VAL A 269 -0.20 15.59 40.31
C VAL A 269 1.05 16.47 40.33
N TRP A 270 1.76 16.55 39.17
CA TRP A 270 2.96 17.36 39.02
C TRP A 270 2.88 18.21 37.77
N ARG A 271 2.58 19.48 37.94
CA ARG A 271 2.27 20.44 36.84
C ARG A 271 3.27 20.43 35.67
N PRO A 272 4.62 20.27 35.86
CA PRO A 272 5.55 20.23 34.74
C PRO A 272 5.29 19.13 33.72
N LEU A 273 4.59 18.03 34.06
CA LEU A 273 4.23 16.98 33.11
C LEU A 273 3.29 17.46 32.01
N TRP A 274 2.55 18.57 32.19
CA TRP A 274 1.80 19.21 31.11
C TRP A 274 2.66 19.71 29.96
N LEU A 275 3.99 19.86 30.16
CA LEU A 275 4.93 20.19 29.11
C LEU A 275 5.00 19.08 28.02
N VAL A 276 4.68 17.84 28.35
CA VAL A 276 4.74 16.72 27.40
C VAL A 276 3.66 16.86 26.31
N PRO A 277 2.34 16.93 26.63
CA PRO A 277 1.33 17.18 25.61
C PRO A 277 1.50 18.55 24.94
N ALA A 278 1.92 19.59 25.66
CA ALA A 278 2.17 20.91 25.10
C ALA A 278 3.31 20.88 24.06
N ALA A 279 4.41 20.21 24.35
CA ALA A 279 5.52 20.04 23.41
C ALA A 279 5.10 19.27 22.16
N TYR A 280 4.28 18.22 22.31
CA TYR A 280 3.73 17.51 21.15
C TYR A 280 2.89 18.44 20.26
N VAL A 281 1.96 19.20 20.85
CA VAL A 281 1.11 20.15 20.09
C VAL A 281 1.99 21.21 19.40
N ALA A 282 2.97 21.77 20.11
CA ALA A 282 3.91 22.74 19.54
C ALA A 282 4.73 22.12 18.38
N ALA A 283 5.25 20.91 18.56
CA ALA A 283 6.01 20.22 17.51
C ALA A 283 5.18 19.96 16.25
N VAL A 284 3.93 19.51 16.41
CA VAL A 284 3.01 19.30 15.29
C VAL A 284 2.61 20.61 14.62
N ALA A 285 2.37 21.68 15.40
CA ALA A 285 2.02 23.00 14.88
C ALA A 285 3.20 23.60 14.08
N VAL A 286 4.39 23.64 14.67
CA VAL A 286 5.59 24.17 14.01
C VAL A 286 5.99 23.31 12.80
N GLY A 287 6.08 21.99 13.00
CA GLY A 287 6.44 21.06 11.93
C GLY A 287 5.44 21.05 10.79
N GLY A 288 4.13 21.06 11.11
CA GLY A 288 3.05 21.11 10.12
C GLY A 288 3.06 22.41 9.31
N THR A 289 3.30 23.53 9.97
CA THR A 289 3.45 24.83 9.30
C THR A 289 4.68 24.85 8.39
N ALA A 290 5.81 24.29 8.84
CA ALA A 290 7.04 24.24 8.07
C ALA A 290 6.89 23.38 6.80
N ILE A 291 6.36 22.16 6.90
CA ILE A 291 6.19 21.28 5.72
C ILE A 291 5.12 21.78 4.74
N SER A 292 4.24 22.67 5.16
CA SER A 292 3.21 23.28 4.32
C SER A 292 3.57 24.70 3.82
N ALA A 293 4.81 25.14 4.02
CA ALA A 293 5.27 26.42 3.51
C ALA A 293 5.04 26.52 1.99
N GLY A 294 4.57 27.68 1.54
CA GLY A 294 4.24 27.90 0.12
C GLY A 294 2.92 27.28 -0.38
N LYS A 295 2.18 26.57 0.46
CA LYS A 295 0.83 26.05 0.10
C LYS A 295 -0.25 27.10 0.40
N ALA A 296 -1.42 26.95 -0.21
CA ALA A 296 -2.58 27.81 0.03
C ALA A 296 -2.93 27.87 1.54
N PRO A 297 -3.43 29.00 2.04
CA PRO A 297 -3.76 29.17 3.47
C PRO A 297 -4.68 28.08 4.03
N GLY A 298 -5.69 27.66 3.26
CA GLY A 298 -6.61 26.60 3.63
C GLY A 298 -5.91 25.25 3.85
N VAL A 299 -4.90 24.92 3.03
CA VAL A 299 -4.08 23.71 3.17
C VAL A 299 -3.19 23.84 4.41
N ARG A 300 -2.47 24.97 4.58
CA ARG A 300 -1.55 25.20 5.70
C ARG A 300 -2.23 25.05 7.05
N LEU A 301 -3.42 25.62 7.20
CA LEU A 301 -4.19 25.54 8.46
C LEU A 301 -4.58 24.08 8.80
N ARG A 302 -4.77 23.25 7.80
CA ARG A 302 -5.24 21.86 7.98
C ARG A 302 -4.11 20.85 8.20
N VAL A 303 -2.86 21.14 7.79
CA VAL A 303 -1.74 20.19 7.92
C VAL A 303 -1.43 19.80 9.37
N PRO A 304 -1.33 20.73 10.35
CA PRO A 304 -1.09 20.34 11.74
C PRO A 304 -2.16 19.38 12.31
N PRO A 305 -3.48 19.67 12.26
CA PRO A 305 -4.48 18.74 12.78
C PRO A 305 -4.56 17.43 11.98
N VAL A 306 -4.23 17.43 10.68
CA VAL A 306 -4.09 16.20 9.88
C VAL A 306 -2.96 15.33 10.42
N LEU A 307 -1.77 15.88 10.68
CA LEU A 307 -0.65 15.17 11.28
C LEU A 307 -1.02 14.57 12.65
N ALA A 308 -1.63 15.38 13.52
CA ALA A 308 -2.09 14.91 14.82
C ALA A 308 -3.06 13.73 14.67
N THR A 309 -4.03 13.83 13.74
CA THR A 309 -4.98 12.76 13.45
C THR A 309 -4.27 11.49 13.01
N MET A 310 -3.28 11.60 12.11
CA MET A 310 -2.51 10.45 11.62
C MET A 310 -1.74 9.76 12.75
N HIS A 311 -1.02 10.53 13.58
CA HIS A 311 -0.22 9.99 14.68
C HIS A 311 -1.08 9.34 15.76
N ILE A 312 -2.09 10.07 16.26
CA ILE A 312 -2.93 9.60 17.37
C ILE A 312 -3.76 8.39 16.93
N ALA A 313 -4.42 8.46 15.77
CA ALA A 313 -5.22 7.35 15.28
C ALA A 313 -4.38 6.10 15.05
N TRP A 314 -3.19 6.24 14.46
CA TRP A 314 -2.28 5.13 14.24
C TRP A 314 -1.79 4.52 15.57
N GLY A 315 -1.35 5.36 16.51
CA GLY A 315 -0.87 4.94 17.82
C GLY A 315 -1.96 4.22 18.64
N LEU A 316 -3.17 4.78 18.70
CA LEU A 316 -4.31 4.14 19.34
C LEU A 316 -4.69 2.82 18.68
N GLY A 317 -4.65 2.77 17.34
CA GLY A 317 -4.89 1.55 16.58
C GLY A 317 -3.90 0.45 16.96
N PHE A 318 -2.62 0.77 17.04
CA PHE A 318 -1.57 -0.17 17.43
C PHE A 318 -1.74 -0.65 18.88
N LEU A 319 -1.95 0.26 19.83
CA LEU A 319 -2.10 -0.07 21.25
C LEU A 319 -3.35 -0.90 21.54
N ALA A 320 -4.48 -0.53 20.95
CA ALA A 320 -5.78 -1.13 21.21
C ALA A 320 -6.15 -2.30 20.25
N SER A 321 -5.21 -2.75 19.40
CA SER A 321 -5.52 -3.82 18.46
C SER A 321 -5.82 -5.13 19.17
N ARG A 322 -7.06 -5.60 19.01
CA ARG A 322 -7.55 -6.90 19.45
C ARG A 322 -7.71 -7.88 18.29
N ILE A 323 -7.38 -7.46 17.06
CA ILE A 323 -7.49 -8.30 15.87
C ILE A 323 -6.56 -9.49 16.06
N ARG A 324 -7.12 -10.69 15.95
CA ARG A 324 -6.41 -11.96 15.82
C ARG A 324 -6.57 -12.43 14.39
N LEU A 325 -5.59 -13.14 13.87
CA LEU A 325 -5.74 -13.84 12.61
C LEU A 325 -6.69 -15.01 12.86
N ASP A 326 -7.65 -15.17 11.97
CA ASP A 326 -8.55 -16.31 11.97
C ASP A 326 -7.77 -17.50 11.41
N ASP A 327 -7.45 -18.47 12.27
CA ASP A 327 -6.68 -19.65 11.89
C ASP A 327 -7.53 -20.65 11.08
N ASP A 328 -8.87 -20.51 11.09
CA ASP A 328 -9.80 -21.33 10.29
C ASP A 328 -9.90 -20.84 8.83
N LEU A 329 -9.43 -19.63 8.53
CA LEU A 329 -9.33 -19.19 7.15
C LEU A 329 -8.12 -19.91 6.52
N PRO A 330 -8.27 -20.55 5.33
CA PRO A 330 -7.15 -21.19 4.66
C PRO A 330 -6.08 -20.14 4.35
N GLY A 331 -5.11 -20.03 5.25
CA GLY A 331 -3.78 -19.64 4.86
C GLY A 331 -3.33 -20.79 3.97
N ARG A 332 -2.86 -20.55 2.76
CA ARG A 332 -2.15 -21.60 2.05
C ARG A 332 -1.01 -22.02 2.98
N GLU A 333 -1.22 -23.11 3.70
CA GLU A 333 -0.12 -23.91 4.22
C GLU A 333 0.73 -24.24 3.00
N GLY A 334 2.02 -23.96 3.10
CA GLY A 334 2.92 -24.06 1.98
C GLY A 334 2.67 -25.32 1.19
N ALA A 335 2.55 -25.17 -0.11
CA ALA A 335 2.74 -26.29 -1.01
C ALA A 335 4.12 -26.87 -0.65
N VAL A 336 4.11 -27.96 0.11
CA VAL A 336 5.27 -28.82 0.29
C VAL A 336 5.56 -29.32 -1.14
N VAL A 337 6.57 -28.74 -1.74
CA VAL A 337 7.20 -29.34 -2.91
C VAL A 337 7.81 -30.64 -2.40
N THR A 338 7.08 -31.73 -2.50
CA THR A 338 7.68 -33.06 -2.52
C THR A 338 8.42 -33.14 -3.83
N GLU A 339 9.72 -33.45 -3.73
CA GLU A 339 10.69 -33.68 -4.77
C GLU A 339 10.17 -34.54 -5.95
#